data_3fb1042830c780f039310002cd1c8a7d
#
_entry.id   3fb1042830c780f039310002cd1c8a7d
#
_cell.length_a   1.000
_cell.length_b   1.000
_cell.length_c   1.000
_cell.angle_alpha   90.00
_cell.angle_beta   90.00
_cell.angle_gamma   90.00
#
_symmetry.space_group_name_H-M   'P 1'
#
loop_
_entity.id
_entity.type
_entity.pdbx_description
1 polymer ?
#
loop_
_entity_poly.entity_id
_entity_poly.type
_entity_poly.pdbx_seq_one_letter_code
_entity_poly.pdbx_strand_id
1 'polypeptide(L)'
;MNPIQILRPSAHVAEVWLDRPELRNAFNSEVIAALNAAFRDLGADPQLRAIVLGGRGKVFCAGADLNWMRTMADYSWAQNKADASALADMLWSIDQCPVPVVGRVQGDC
;
A
#
# COMPACT_ATOMS: atom_id res chain seq x y z
N MET A 1 -5.67 -14.52 -1.60
CA MET A 1 -6.52 -13.32 -1.80
C MET A 1 -5.62 -12.11 -1.98
N ASN A 2 -5.90 -11.28 -2.97
CA ASN A 2 -5.06 -10.11 -3.22
C ASN A 2 -5.45 -8.98 -2.25
N PRO A 3 -4.51 -8.45 -1.45
CA PRO A 3 -4.83 -7.40 -0.48
C PRO A 3 -5.05 -6.02 -1.09
N ILE A 4 -4.78 -5.85 -2.38
CA ILE A 4 -5.03 -4.61 -3.10
C ILE A 4 -5.75 -4.90 -4.41
N GLN A 5 -6.40 -3.87 -4.94
CA GLN A 5 -7.08 -3.92 -6.24
C GLN A 5 -6.57 -2.76 -7.08
N ILE A 6 -6.18 -3.03 -8.31
CA ILE A 6 -5.71 -2.00 -9.24
C ILE A 6 -6.74 -1.87 -10.36
N LEU A 7 -7.23 -0.65 -10.58
CA LEU A 7 -8.17 -0.33 -11.65
C LEU A 7 -7.56 0.70 -12.58
N ARG A 8 -7.94 0.64 -13.84
CA ARG A 8 -7.49 1.57 -14.88
C ARG A 8 -8.72 2.22 -15.53
N PRO A 9 -9.32 3.26 -14.89
CA PRO A 9 -10.50 3.91 -15.47
C PRO A 9 -10.20 4.61 -16.80
N SER A 10 -8.94 4.96 -17.05
CA SER A 10 -8.50 5.49 -18.34
C SER A 10 -7.05 5.12 -18.59
N ALA A 11 -6.51 5.46 -19.77
CA ALA A 11 -5.10 5.26 -20.08
C ALA A 11 -4.18 6.14 -19.20
N HIS A 12 -4.70 7.24 -18.65
CA HIS A 12 -3.92 8.24 -17.92
C HIS A 12 -4.09 8.19 -16.41
N VAL A 13 -5.05 7.41 -15.91
CA VAL A 13 -5.36 7.32 -14.47
C VAL A 13 -5.42 5.86 -14.04
N ALA A 14 -4.72 5.54 -12.95
CA ALA A 14 -4.83 4.27 -12.27
C ALA A 14 -5.36 4.51 -10.85
N GLU A 15 -6.08 3.53 -10.33
CA GLU A 15 -6.53 3.51 -8.95
C GLU A 15 -5.94 2.30 -8.25
N VAL A 16 -5.37 2.51 -7.09
CA VAL A 16 -4.85 1.46 -6.22
C VAL A 16 -5.72 1.47 -4.96
N TRP A 17 -6.40 0.37 -4.72
CA TRP A 17 -7.32 0.25 -3.59
C TRP A 17 -6.81 -0.77 -2.59
N LEU A 18 -6.69 -0.34 -1.33
CA LEU A 18 -6.50 -1.28 -0.22
C LEU A 18 -7.80 -2.07 -0.07
N ASP A 19 -7.72 -3.39 -0.08
CA ASP A 19 -8.89 -4.25 -0.14
C ASP A 19 -8.86 -5.32 0.95
N ARG A 20 -8.75 -4.87 2.19
CA ARG A 20 -8.90 -5.69 3.40
C ARG A 20 -9.85 -4.99 4.38
N PRO A 21 -11.10 -4.68 3.94
CA PRO A 21 -12.01 -3.88 4.76
C PRO A 21 -12.36 -4.54 6.11
N GLU A 22 -12.37 -5.86 6.17
CA GLU A 22 -12.62 -6.63 7.41
C GLU A 22 -11.51 -6.45 8.45
N LEU A 23 -10.33 -6.04 8.03
CA LEU A 23 -9.19 -5.72 8.89
C LEU A 23 -8.85 -4.24 8.84
N ARG A 24 -9.80 -3.40 8.43
CA ARG A 24 -9.66 -1.95 8.31
C ARG A 24 -8.45 -1.53 7.47
N ASN A 25 -8.14 -2.34 6.47
CA ASN A 25 -7.01 -2.14 5.55
C ASN A 25 -5.65 -2.01 6.27
N ALA A 26 -5.51 -2.69 7.39
CA ALA A 26 -4.26 -2.69 8.14
C ALA A 26 -3.13 -3.34 7.34
N PHE A 27 -1.92 -2.83 7.51
CA PHE A 27 -0.75 -3.29 6.78
C PHE A 27 -0.13 -4.52 7.43
N ASN A 28 0.14 -5.52 6.61
CA ASN A 28 1.03 -6.63 6.91
C ASN A 28 2.07 -6.74 5.78
N SER A 29 2.91 -7.77 5.84
CA SER A 29 3.98 -7.93 4.84
C SER A 29 3.44 -8.10 3.41
N GLU A 30 2.29 -8.76 3.24
CA GLU A 30 1.68 -8.94 1.92
C GLU A 30 1.19 -7.62 1.33
N VAL A 31 0.53 -6.80 2.13
CA VAL A 31 0.06 -5.48 1.69
C VAL A 31 1.23 -4.60 1.30
N ILE A 32 2.27 -4.58 2.14
CA ILE A 32 3.48 -3.77 1.90
C ILE A 32 4.15 -4.19 0.58
N ALA A 33 4.34 -5.48 0.37
CA ALA A 33 4.94 -5.99 -0.86
C ALA A 33 4.08 -5.68 -2.09
N ALA A 34 2.76 -5.85 -1.97
CA ALA A 34 1.84 -5.58 -3.07
C ALA A 34 1.82 -4.10 -3.46
N LEU A 35 1.79 -3.20 -2.47
CA LEU A 35 1.83 -1.76 -2.72
C LEU A 35 3.14 -1.33 -3.35
N ASN A 36 4.26 -1.85 -2.85
CA ASN A 36 5.58 -1.52 -3.38
C ASN A 36 5.67 -1.92 -4.86
N ALA A 37 5.25 -3.15 -5.19
CA ALA A 37 5.23 -3.63 -6.57
C ALA A 37 4.31 -2.79 -7.44
N ALA A 38 3.10 -2.48 -6.96
CA ALA A 38 2.12 -1.70 -7.70
C ALA A 38 2.64 -0.30 -8.07
N PHE A 39 3.22 0.42 -7.11
CA PHE A 39 3.71 1.77 -7.37
C PHE A 39 4.95 1.78 -8.25
N ARG A 40 5.80 0.78 -8.15
CA ARG A 40 6.94 0.64 -9.07
C ARG A 40 6.47 0.39 -10.50
N ASP A 41 5.53 -0.54 -10.68
CA ASP A 41 5.02 -0.89 -12.00
C ASP A 41 4.24 0.27 -12.63
N LEU A 42 3.35 0.90 -11.87
CA LEU A 42 2.56 2.01 -12.36
C LEU A 42 3.44 3.24 -12.62
N GLY A 43 4.41 3.49 -11.77
CA GLY A 43 5.35 4.59 -11.96
C GLY A 43 6.20 4.47 -13.21
N ALA A 44 6.38 3.27 -13.73
CA ALA A 44 7.11 3.02 -14.98
C ALA A 44 6.25 3.21 -16.23
N ASP A 45 4.93 3.37 -16.10
CA ASP A 45 4.03 3.55 -17.23
C ASP A 45 4.07 5.00 -17.72
N PRO A 46 4.57 5.25 -18.95
CA PRO A 46 4.73 6.61 -19.45
C PRO A 46 3.41 7.30 -19.77
N GLN A 47 2.31 6.58 -19.86
CA GLN A 47 0.99 7.14 -20.15
C GLN A 47 0.26 7.65 -18.91
N LEU A 48 0.63 7.17 -17.74
CA LEU A 48 -0.04 7.58 -16.51
C LEU A 48 0.29 9.02 -16.15
N ARG A 49 -0.75 9.74 -15.70
CA ARG A 49 -0.65 11.13 -15.25
C ARG A 49 -1.08 11.31 -13.80
N ALA A 50 -1.77 10.34 -13.24
CA ALA A 50 -2.18 10.36 -11.84
C ALA A 50 -2.49 8.95 -11.35
N ILE A 51 -2.25 8.72 -10.07
CA ILE A 51 -2.64 7.49 -9.36
C ILE A 51 -3.45 7.91 -8.16
N VAL A 52 -4.62 7.28 -7.99
CA VAL A 52 -5.46 7.47 -6.80
C VAL A 52 -5.22 6.30 -5.86
N LEU A 53 -4.90 6.60 -4.61
CA LEU A 53 -4.76 5.59 -3.56
C LEU A 53 -5.95 5.70 -2.62
N GLY A 54 -6.74 4.64 -2.54
CA GLY A 54 -7.93 4.59 -1.70
C GLY A 54 -8.01 3.31 -0.88
N GLY A 55 -8.98 3.23 -0.01
CA GLY A 55 -9.26 2.04 0.79
C GLY A 55 -10.73 1.66 0.71
N ARG A 56 -10.99 0.37 0.55
CA ARG A 56 -12.36 -0.14 0.56
C ARG A 56 -12.90 -0.12 1.99
N GLY A 57 -14.21 0.01 2.13
CA GLY A 57 -14.86 -0.02 3.42
C GLY A 57 -14.93 1.33 4.12
N LYS A 58 -15.08 1.31 5.45
CA LYS A 58 -15.35 2.50 6.25
C LYS A 58 -14.12 3.33 6.60
N VAL A 59 -12.95 2.70 6.61
CA VAL A 59 -11.69 3.37 6.97
C VAL A 59 -10.67 3.21 5.86
N PHE A 60 -9.86 4.23 5.66
CA PHE A 60 -8.80 4.20 4.68
C PHE A 60 -7.74 3.17 5.07
N CYS A 61 -7.15 3.31 6.25
CA CYS A 61 -6.11 2.41 6.75
C CYS A 61 -5.97 2.56 8.26
N ALA A 62 -5.99 1.45 8.99
CA ALA A 62 -5.87 1.46 10.44
C ALA A 62 -4.42 1.39 10.94
N GLY A 63 -3.44 1.36 10.04
CA GLY A 63 -2.03 1.25 10.41
C GLY A 63 -1.53 -0.18 10.34
N ALA A 64 -0.64 -0.58 11.25
CA ALA A 64 -0.07 -1.91 11.23
C ALA A 64 -1.06 -2.97 11.72
N ASP A 65 -1.07 -4.11 11.05
CA ASP A 65 -1.88 -5.27 11.43
C ASP A 65 -1.39 -5.83 12.77
N LEU A 66 -2.31 -6.02 13.72
CA LEU A 66 -1.96 -6.50 15.07
C LEU A 66 -1.37 -7.91 15.06
N ASN A 67 -1.87 -8.79 14.19
CA ASN A 67 -1.32 -10.13 14.07
C ASN A 67 0.11 -10.10 13.52
N TRP A 68 0.37 -9.22 12.56
CA TRP A 68 1.71 -9.00 12.03
C TRP A 68 2.64 -8.46 13.12
N MET A 69 2.18 -7.50 13.91
CA MET A 69 2.96 -6.97 15.04
C MET A 69 3.31 -8.04 16.05
N ARG A 70 2.37 -8.93 16.37
CA ARG A 70 2.63 -10.07 17.28
C ARG A 70 3.69 -11.00 16.71
N THR A 71 3.60 -11.32 15.43
CA THR A 71 4.59 -12.13 14.74
C THR A 71 5.98 -11.50 14.81
N MET A 72 6.05 -10.18 14.60
CA MET A 72 7.32 -9.45 14.65
C MET A 72 7.97 -9.44 16.03
N ALA A 73 7.20 -9.60 17.10
CA ALA A 73 7.75 -9.64 18.46
C ALA A 73 8.74 -10.79 18.66
N ASP A 74 8.58 -11.87 17.88
CA ASP A 74 9.46 -13.05 17.95
C ASP A 74 10.59 -13.00 16.92
N TYR A 75 10.69 -11.92 16.13
CA TYR A 75 11.70 -11.81 15.10
C TYR A 75 13.05 -11.44 15.68
N SER A 76 14.11 -11.90 14.99
CA SER A 76 15.47 -11.42 15.23
C SER A 76 15.59 -9.94 14.83
N TRP A 77 16.67 -9.31 15.27
CA TRP A 77 16.97 -7.94 14.86
C TRP A 77 17.03 -7.81 13.33
N ALA A 78 17.65 -8.79 12.64
CA ALA A 78 17.77 -8.76 11.19
C ALA A 78 16.40 -8.87 10.50
N GLN A 79 15.49 -9.71 11.02
CA GLN A 79 14.13 -9.82 10.49
C GLN A 79 13.32 -8.54 10.70
N ASN A 80 13.42 -7.94 11.87
CA ASN A 80 12.75 -6.66 12.15
C ASN A 80 13.27 -5.55 11.26
N LYS A 81 14.58 -5.51 11.04
CA LYS A 81 15.20 -4.52 10.13
C LYS A 81 14.71 -4.71 8.70
N ALA A 82 14.61 -5.97 8.23
CA ALA A 82 14.12 -6.26 6.89
C ALA A 82 12.68 -5.81 6.70
N ASP A 83 11.80 -6.07 7.69
CA ASP A 83 10.40 -5.64 7.63
C ASP A 83 10.28 -4.11 7.68
N ALA A 84 11.04 -3.45 8.53
CA ALA A 84 11.05 -2.00 8.61
C ALA A 84 11.55 -1.38 7.31
N SER A 85 12.57 -1.97 6.69
CA SER A 85 13.09 -1.53 5.40
C SER A 85 12.07 -1.71 4.29
N ALA A 86 11.33 -2.82 4.29
CA ALA A 86 10.28 -3.06 3.29
C ALA A 86 9.17 -2.01 3.39
N LEU A 87 8.76 -1.65 4.60
CA LEU A 87 7.78 -0.59 4.81
C LEU A 87 8.31 0.76 4.34
N ALA A 88 9.55 1.08 4.69
CA ALA A 88 10.20 2.32 4.26
C ALA A 88 10.32 2.39 2.73
N ASP A 89 10.68 1.29 2.08
CA ASP A 89 10.77 1.21 0.63
C ASP A 89 9.42 1.41 -0.03
N MET A 90 8.35 0.86 0.54
CA MET A 90 7.00 1.05 0.04
C MET A 90 6.61 2.53 0.10
N LEU A 91 6.81 3.17 1.24
CA LEU A 91 6.50 4.60 1.41
C LEU A 91 7.34 5.47 0.48
N TRP A 92 8.62 5.13 0.32
CA TRP A 92 9.51 5.82 -0.60
C TRP A 92 9.04 5.68 -2.05
N SER A 93 8.56 4.49 -2.44
CA SER A 93 8.04 4.26 -3.79
C SER A 93 6.83 5.14 -4.09
N ILE A 94 5.98 5.36 -3.09
CA ILE A 94 4.82 6.26 -3.24
C ILE A 94 5.29 7.71 -3.34
N ASP A 95 6.19 8.13 -2.44
CA ASP A 95 6.70 9.51 -2.39
C ASP A 95 7.46 9.88 -3.65
N GLN A 96 8.27 8.96 -4.18
CA GLN A 96 9.10 9.18 -5.36
C GLN A 96 8.44 8.77 -6.67
N CYS A 97 7.15 8.43 -6.64
CA CYS A 97 6.43 8.07 -7.84
C CYS A 97 6.48 9.23 -8.85
N PRO A 98 6.85 8.95 -10.14
CA PRO A 98 7.00 10.01 -11.15
C PRO A 98 5.70 10.76 -11.48
N VAL A 99 4.54 10.16 -11.14
CA VAL A 99 3.25 10.79 -11.34
C VAL A 99 2.64 11.15 -9.99
N PRO A 100 1.79 12.19 -9.93
CA PRO A 100 1.12 12.55 -8.68
C PRO A 100 0.29 11.39 -8.13
N VAL A 101 0.40 11.17 -6.82
CA VAL A 101 -0.43 10.21 -6.08
C VAL A 101 -1.40 10.99 -5.22
N VAL A 102 -2.70 10.77 -5.45
CA VAL A 102 -3.76 11.45 -4.73
C VAL A 102 -4.39 10.47 -3.74
N GLY A 103 -4.31 10.78 -2.46
CA GLY A 103 -4.95 9.99 -1.42
C GLY A 103 -6.44 10.30 -1.32
N ARG A 104 -7.27 9.26 -1.40
CA ARG A 104 -8.69 9.36 -1.12
C ARG A 104 -8.93 8.76 0.25
N VAL A 105 -8.90 9.61 1.26
CA VAL A 105 -8.95 9.19 2.67
C VAL A 105 -10.35 9.40 3.23
N GLN A 106 -10.93 8.33 3.78
CA GLN A 106 -12.19 8.38 4.51
C GLN A 106 -12.04 7.70 5.86
N GLY A 107 -12.83 8.13 6.85
CA GLY A 107 -12.79 7.55 8.18
C GLY A 107 -11.44 7.75 8.86
N ASP A 108 -11.14 6.85 9.78
CA ASP A 108 -9.87 6.89 10.51
C ASP A 108 -8.71 6.46 9.62
N CYS A 109 -7.56 7.02 9.89
CA CYS A 109 -6.32 6.61 9.21
C CYS A 109 -5.09 6.80 10.12
#